data_49a6092fdfc532d0050fc397b22a8c58
#
_entry.id   49a6092fdfc532d0050fc397b22a8c58
#
_cell.length_a   1.000
_cell.length_b   1.000
_cell.length_c   1.000
_cell.angle_alpha   90.00
_cell.angle_beta   90.00
_cell.angle_gamma   90.00
#
_symmetry.space_group_name_H-M   'P 1'
#
loop_
_entity.id
_entity.type
_entity.pdbx_description
1 polymer ?
#
loop_
_entity_poly.entity_id
_entity_poly.type
_entity_poly.pdbx_seq_one_letter_code
_entity_poly.pdbx_strand_id
1 'polypeptide(L)' 'LYLSTLVNPYRGGPAGIEALAASVNEEPQTLTDVVEPYLLKIGFIVRTPAGRRSTPEGALHIGSLNGVQGFTDQQRQLF' A
#
# COMPACT_ATOMS: atom_id res chain seq x y z
N LEU A 1 -2.95 -4.22 -3.95
CA LEU A 1 -2.66 -5.19 -2.89
C LEU A 1 -1.83 -4.60 -1.75
N TYR A 2 -0.78 -3.84 -2.06
CA TYR A 2 0.04 -3.17 -1.03
C TYR A 2 -0.80 -2.18 -0.21
N LEU A 3 -1.43 -1.23 -0.89
CA LEU A 3 -2.17 -0.17 -0.21
C LEU A 3 -3.40 -0.72 0.52
N SER A 4 -4.14 -1.62 -0.10
CA SER A 4 -5.30 -2.23 0.54
C SER A 4 -4.91 -3.02 1.79
N THR A 5 -3.77 -3.71 1.76
CA THR A 5 -3.26 -4.43 2.93
C THR A 5 -2.91 -3.46 4.06
N LEU A 6 -2.25 -2.35 3.74
CA LEU A 6 -1.89 -1.34 4.73
C LEU A 6 -3.14 -0.70 5.34
N VAL A 7 -4.14 -0.38 4.52
CA VAL A 7 -5.36 0.29 4.98
C VAL A 7 -6.25 -0.64 5.80
N ASN A 8 -6.48 -1.87 5.34
CA ASN A 8 -7.45 -2.76 5.97
C ASN A 8 -6.85 -3.60 7.12
N PRO A 9 -5.96 -4.58 6.86
CA PRO A 9 -5.42 -5.38 7.98
C PRO A 9 -4.65 -4.56 8.99
N TYR A 10 -3.88 -3.58 8.57
CA TYR A 10 -3.05 -2.75 9.46
C TYR A 10 -3.71 -1.43 9.85
N ARG A 11 -4.95 -1.20 9.43
CA ARG A 11 -5.75 -0.01 9.79
C ARG A 11 -5.02 1.31 9.51
N GLY A 12 -4.33 1.36 8.37
CA GLY A 12 -3.56 2.53 7.97
C GLY A 12 -2.13 2.56 8.51
N GLY A 13 -1.73 1.57 9.25
CA GLY A 13 -0.40 1.47 9.82
C GLY A 13 -0.28 2.09 11.20
N PRO A 14 0.96 2.21 11.72
CA PRO A 14 2.20 1.93 11.02
C PRO A 14 2.47 0.44 10.85
N ALA A 15 3.06 0.06 9.72
CA ALA A 15 3.44 -1.31 9.43
C ALA A 15 4.84 -1.34 8.82
N GLY A 16 5.70 -2.23 9.32
CA GLY A 16 7.04 -2.37 8.80
C GLY A 16 7.05 -2.95 7.39
N ILE A 17 8.09 -2.64 6.62
CA ILE A 17 8.19 -3.11 5.24
C ILE A 17 8.26 -4.64 5.16
N GLU A 18 8.92 -5.29 6.12
CA GLU A 18 9.02 -6.75 6.12
C GLU A 18 7.68 -7.41 6.39
N ALA A 19 6.89 -6.85 7.32
CA ALA A 19 5.55 -7.33 7.61
C ALA A 19 4.63 -7.17 6.40
N LEU A 20 4.69 -6.01 5.75
CA LEU A 20 3.91 -5.75 4.53
C LEU A 20 4.32 -6.72 3.42
N ALA A 21 5.62 -6.92 3.22
CA ALA A 21 6.13 -7.82 2.19
C ALA A 21 5.63 -9.25 2.40
N ALA A 22 5.68 -9.73 3.65
CA ALA A 22 5.17 -11.05 3.97
C ALA A 22 3.67 -11.16 3.70
N SER A 23 2.91 -10.12 4.04
CA SER A 23 1.46 -10.11 3.86
C SER A 23 1.04 -10.12 2.39
N VAL A 24 1.82 -9.49 1.51
CA VAL A 24 1.52 -9.43 0.07
C VAL A 24 2.32 -10.45 -0.73
N ASN A 25 3.10 -11.30 -0.06
CA ASN A 25 3.93 -12.34 -0.67
C ASN A 25 4.90 -11.76 -1.70
N GLU A 26 5.65 -10.76 -1.29
CA GLU A 26 6.61 -10.07 -2.14
C GLU A 26 7.91 -9.83 -1.40
N GLU A 27 9.01 -9.61 -2.14
CA GLU A 27 10.28 -9.24 -1.53
C GLU A 27 10.24 -7.80 -1.02
N PRO A 28 10.79 -7.51 0.19
CA PRO A 28 10.82 -6.14 0.70
C PRO A 28 11.47 -5.15 -0.29
N GLN A 29 12.54 -5.57 -0.96
CA GLN A 29 13.25 -4.71 -1.90
C GLN A 29 12.36 -4.36 -3.10
N THR A 30 11.53 -5.29 -3.57
CA THR A 30 10.58 -5.03 -4.65
C THR A 30 9.57 -3.97 -4.25
N LEU A 31 9.04 -4.05 -3.02
CA LEU A 31 8.13 -3.02 -2.53
C LEU A 31 8.79 -1.66 -2.49
N THR A 32 10.02 -1.59 -1.96
CA THR A 32 10.75 -0.33 -1.82
C THR A 32 11.09 0.29 -3.18
N ASP A 33 11.49 -0.53 -4.14
CA ASP A 33 12.02 -0.04 -5.42
C ASP A 33 10.95 0.15 -6.50
N VAL A 34 9.87 -0.63 -6.45
CA VAL A 34 8.87 -0.67 -7.51
C VAL A 34 7.53 -0.11 -7.08
N VAL A 35 7.04 -0.52 -5.91
CA VAL A 35 5.69 -0.19 -5.46
C VAL A 35 5.63 1.15 -4.73
N GLU A 36 6.47 1.34 -3.72
CA GLU A 36 6.42 2.51 -2.86
C GLU A 36 6.73 3.84 -3.55
N PRO A 37 7.67 3.92 -4.51
CA PRO A 37 7.99 5.22 -5.11
C PRO A 37 6.77 5.93 -5.72
N TYR A 38 5.90 5.20 -6.37
CA TYR A 38 4.69 5.76 -6.96
C TYR A 38 3.71 6.23 -5.86
N LEU A 39 3.46 5.38 -4.87
CA LEU A 39 2.52 5.68 -3.80
C LEU A 39 2.99 6.87 -2.94
N LEU A 40 4.30 6.98 -2.74
CA LEU A 40 4.90 8.14 -2.06
C LEU A 40 4.71 9.41 -2.89
N LYS A 41 4.92 9.31 -4.21
CA LYS A 41 4.83 10.46 -5.10
C LYS A 41 3.42 11.05 -5.15
N ILE A 42 2.41 10.19 -5.20
CA ILE A 42 1.01 10.66 -5.26
C ILE A 42 0.44 10.93 -3.87
N GLY A 43 1.21 10.72 -2.80
CA GLY A 43 0.81 11.06 -1.45
C GLY A 43 -0.17 10.08 -0.81
N PHE A 44 -0.19 8.82 -1.24
CA PHE A 44 -1.08 7.81 -0.67
C PHE A 44 -0.47 7.11 0.54
N ILE A 45 0.86 7.13 0.67
CA ILE A 45 1.56 6.59 1.83
C ILE A 45 2.64 7.57 2.29
N VAL A 46 3.07 7.39 3.54
CA VAL A 46 4.23 8.10 4.11
C VAL A 46 5.08 7.11 4.87
N ARG A 47 6.37 7.41 4.97
CA ARG A 47 7.31 6.64 5.80
C ARG A 47 7.47 7.35 7.13
N THR A 48 7.39 6.59 8.22
CA THR A 48 7.60 7.10 9.58
C THR A 48 8.63 6.25 10.30
N PRO A 49 9.20 6.71 11.44
CA PRO A 49 10.11 5.88 12.22
C PRO A 49 9.49 4.56 12.68
N ALA A 50 8.17 4.51 12.84
CA ALA A 50 7.46 3.30 13.26
C ALA A 50 7.09 2.38 12.10
N GLY A 51 7.22 2.82 10.85
CA GLY A 51 6.89 2.04 9.67
C GLY A 51 6.12 2.86 8.64
N ARG A 52 5.46 2.16 7.71
CA ARG A 52 4.67 2.80 6.64
C ARG A 52 3.26 3.07 7.12
N ARG A 53 2.72 4.23 6.75
CA ARG A 53 1.34 4.60 7.05
C ARG A 53 0.64 5.03 5.77
N SER A 54 -0.66 4.72 5.67
CA SER A 54 -1.47 5.31 4.62
C SER A 54 -1.86 6.73 5.00
N THR A 55 -2.06 7.58 3.98
CA THR A 55 -2.62 8.91 4.17
C THR A 55 -4.14 8.83 4.08
N PRO A 56 -4.88 9.90 4.54
CA PRO A 56 -6.32 9.94 4.32
C PRO A 56 -6.71 9.79 2.86
N GLU A 57 -5.93 10.36 1.95
CA GLU A 57 -6.15 10.26 0.50
C GLU A 57 -6.00 8.81 0.03
N GLY A 58 -5.00 8.10 0.52
CA GLY A 58 -4.80 6.69 0.19
C GLY A 58 -5.93 5.82 0.69
N ALA A 59 -6.38 6.06 1.92
CA ALA A 59 -7.49 5.31 2.49
C ALA A 59 -8.79 5.55 1.72
N LEU A 60 -9.07 6.81 1.34
CA LEU A 60 -10.24 7.14 0.54
C LEU A 60 -10.19 6.46 -0.83
N HIS A 61 -9.02 6.41 -1.45
CA HIS A 61 -8.85 5.76 -2.74
C HIS A 61 -9.21 4.28 -2.67
N ILE A 62 -8.74 3.58 -1.63
CA ILE A 62 -9.08 2.16 -1.41
C ILE A 62 -10.59 2.00 -1.21
N GLY A 63 -11.23 2.88 -0.44
CA GLY A 63 -12.67 2.85 -0.26
C GLY A 63 -13.43 2.99 -1.57
N SER A 64 -12.99 3.90 -2.45
CA SER A 64 -13.59 4.09 -3.76
C SER A 64 -13.44 2.87 -4.65
N LEU A 65 -12.30 2.16 -4.55
CA LEU A 65 -11.99 1.03 -5.40
C LEU A 65 -12.68 -0.27 -4.98
N ASN A 66 -13.20 -0.35 -3.77
CA ASN A 66 -13.82 -1.59 -3.27
C ASN A 66 -15.00 -2.06 -4.11
N GLY A 67 -15.65 -1.19 -4.87
CA GLY A 67 -16.73 -1.53 -5.77
C GLY A 67 -16.34 -1.65 -7.24
N VAL A 68 -15.05 -1.42 -7.56
CA VAL A 68 -14.58 -1.40 -8.95
C VAL A 68 -14.04 -2.77 -9.33
N GLN A 69 -14.41 -3.25 -10.53
CA GLN A 69 -13.93 -4.52 -11.08
C GLN A 69 -13.00 -4.26 -12.25
N GLY A 70 -12.19 -5.27 -12.61
CA GLY A 70 -11.37 -5.20 -13.80
C GLY A 70 -10.07 -4.45 -13.67
N PHE A 71 -9.44 -4.49 -12.49
CA PHE A 71 -8.12 -3.93 -12.32
C PHE A 71 -7.09 -4.62 -13.21
N THR A 72 -6.12 -3.84 -13.71
CA THR A 72 -4.92 -4.40 -14.33
C THR A 72 -4.04 -5.04 -13.25
N ASP A 73 -3.15 -5.94 -13.66
CA ASP A 73 -2.22 -6.58 -12.71
C ASP A 73 -1.37 -5.54 -11.98
N GLN A 74 -0.94 -4.49 -12.67
CA GLN A 74 -0.16 -3.41 -12.08
C GLN A 74 -0.95 -2.70 -10.99
N GLN A 75 -2.22 -2.39 -11.25
CA GLN A 75 -3.10 -1.74 -10.26
C GLN A 75 -3.32 -2.63 -9.04
N ARG A 76 -3.43 -3.94 -9.23
CA ARG A 76 -3.58 -4.87 -8.12
C ARG A 76 -2.38 -4.88 -7.19
N GLN A 77 -1.17 -4.75 -7.73
CA GLN A 77 0.04 -4.70 -6.91
C GLN A 77 0.10 -3.43 -6.07
N LEU A 78 -0.25 -2.28 -6.68
CA LEU A 78 -0.18 -0.99 -6.00
C LEU A 78 -1.29 -0.83 -4.96
N PHE A 79 -2.48 -1.19 -5.30
CA PHE A 79 -3.67 -0.91 -4.50
C PHE A 79 -4.29 -2.17 -3.91
#